data_f42612d3f4daeb9bd6d23bfdb426c1a6
#
_entry.id   f42612d3f4daeb9bd6d23bfdb426c1a6
#
_cell.length_a   1.000
_cell.length_b   1.000
_cell.length_c   1.000
_cell.angle_alpha   90.00
_cell.angle_beta   90.00
_cell.angle_gamma   90.00
#
_symmetry.space_group_name_H-M   'P 1'
#
loop_
_entity.id
_entity.type
_entity.pdbx_description
1 polymer ?
#
loop_
_entity_poly.entity_id
_entity_poly.type
_entity_poly.pdbx_seq_one_letter_code
_entity_poly.pdbx_strand_id
1 'polypeptide(L)'
;VRVNKWLGVTLCLVASTAVAKQDKEAYQDCILASASKAEDTSAASMMTNACHRLYIDNFLLSQKDQDYFQCLLDYLPDVKKRSVAVQVQQTCDQKHRSFFN
;
A
#
# COMPACT_ATOMS: atom_id res chain seq x y z
N VAL A 1 24.91 29.44 -25.39
CA VAL A 1 23.65 30.14 -25.31
C VAL A 1 22.54 29.16 -24.93
N ARG A 2 22.44 28.15 -25.68
CA ARG A 2 21.39 27.20 -25.44
C ARG A 2 21.62 26.40 -24.19
N VAL A 3 22.81 26.38 -23.74
CA VAL A 3 23.20 25.67 -22.55
C VAL A 3 22.39 26.11 -21.34
N ASN A 4 21.97 27.33 -21.33
CA ASN A 4 21.23 27.87 -20.22
C ASN A 4 19.99 27.04 -19.89
N LYS A 5 19.44 26.45 -20.87
CA LYS A 5 18.21 25.68 -20.68
C LYS A 5 18.46 24.43 -19.87
N TRP A 6 19.64 23.91 -19.99
CA TRP A 6 19.99 22.72 -19.25
C TRP A 6 20.03 22.95 -17.76
N LEU A 7 20.47 24.12 -17.42
CA LEU A 7 20.55 24.48 -16.01
C LEU A 7 19.19 24.48 -15.37
N GLY A 8 18.22 24.94 -16.12
CA GLY A 8 16.87 24.95 -15.62
C GLY A 8 16.37 23.57 -15.32
N VAL A 9 16.70 22.62 -16.18
CA VAL A 9 16.29 21.24 -15.97
C VAL A 9 16.90 20.69 -14.72
N THR A 10 18.16 20.99 -14.49
CA THR A 10 18.84 20.50 -13.31
C THR A 10 18.17 20.96 -12.03
N LEU A 11 17.64 22.14 -12.03
CA LEU A 11 16.99 22.66 -10.84
C LEU A 11 15.81 21.82 -10.40
N CYS A 12 15.14 21.20 -11.35
CA CYS A 12 13.98 20.38 -11.03
C CYS A 12 14.32 19.25 -10.09
N LEU A 13 15.56 18.77 -10.15
CA LEU A 13 15.97 17.66 -9.30
C LEU A 13 16.04 18.04 -7.85
N VAL A 14 16.30 19.30 -7.61
CA VAL A 14 16.46 19.78 -6.24
C VAL A 14 15.15 19.68 -5.48
N ALA A 15 14.05 19.72 -6.17
CA ALA A 15 12.75 19.67 -5.55
C ALA A 15 12.44 18.32 -4.93
N SER A 16 13.18 17.30 -5.29
CA SER A 16 12.95 15.97 -4.76
C SER A 16 13.33 15.94 -3.30
N THR A 17 12.39 15.63 -2.46
CA THR A 17 12.68 15.41 -1.06
C THR A 17 12.05 14.12 -0.64
N ALA A 18 12.78 13.39 0.17
CA ALA A 18 12.30 12.10 0.65
C ALA A 18 11.53 12.33 1.93
N VAL A 19 10.23 12.37 1.83
CA VAL A 19 9.38 12.47 3.00
C VAL A 19 8.20 11.55 2.81
N ALA A 20 7.70 11.02 3.91
CA ALA A 20 6.47 10.26 3.89
C ALA A 20 5.36 11.21 3.48
N LYS A 21 4.55 10.81 2.54
CA LYS A 21 3.52 11.69 2.04
C LYS A 21 2.33 10.90 1.55
N GLN A 22 1.23 11.59 1.47
CA GLN A 22 0.02 11.01 0.93
C GLN A 22 0.12 10.91 -0.59
N ASP A 23 -0.38 9.82 -1.12
CA ASP A 23 -0.46 9.61 -2.54
C ASP A 23 -1.89 9.19 -2.86
N LYS A 24 -2.73 10.18 -3.10
CA LYS A 24 -4.14 9.94 -3.32
C LYS A 24 -4.40 9.13 -4.57
N GLU A 25 -3.63 9.35 -5.60
CA GLU A 25 -3.82 8.61 -6.85
C GLU A 25 -3.49 7.15 -6.66
N ALA A 26 -2.37 6.85 -6.01
CA ALA A 26 -2.00 5.48 -5.73
C ALA A 26 -3.02 4.80 -4.81
N TYR A 27 -3.56 5.55 -3.86
CA TYR A 27 -4.61 5.03 -3.00
C TYR A 27 -5.85 4.65 -3.80
N GLN A 28 -6.29 5.52 -4.69
CA GLN A 28 -7.45 5.26 -5.52
C GLN A 28 -7.23 4.05 -6.42
N ASP A 29 -6.06 3.97 -7.03
CA ASP A 29 -5.72 2.82 -7.86
C ASP A 29 -5.71 1.54 -7.04
N CYS A 30 -5.21 1.60 -5.82
CA CYS A 30 -5.19 0.46 -4.91
C CYS A 30 -6.62 -0.01 -4.61
N ILE A 31 -7.52 0.91 -4.30
CA ILE A 31 -8.91 0.58 -4.03
C ILE A 31 -9.55 -0.10 -5.24
N LEU A 32 -9.30 0.45 -6.42
CA LEU A 32 -9.88 -0.10 -7.64
C LEU A 32 -9.32 -1.47 -7.99
N ALA A 33 -8.07 -1.70 -7.67
CA ALA A 33 -7.41 -2.98 -7.97
C ALA A 33 -7.76 -4.06 -6.95
N SER A 34 -8.23 -3.69 -5.78
CA SER A 34 -8.41 -4.64 -4.70
C SER A 34 -9.80 -4.60 -4.07
N ALA A 35 -10.07 -3.59 -3.25
CA ALA A 35 -11.29 -3.54 -2.44
C ALA A 35 -12.56 -3.55 -3.30
N SER A 36 -12.53 -2.91 -4.45
CA SER A 36 -13.72 -2.85 -5.31
C SER A 36 -14.12 -4.23 -5.85
N LYS A 37 -13.20 -5.18 -5.81
CA LYS A 37 -13.45 -6.53 -6.31
C LYS A 37 -13.90 -7.49 -5.22
N ALA A 38 -13.93 -7.04 -4.00
CA ALA A 38 -14.23 -7.92 -2.88
C ALA A 38 -15.70 -8.33 -2.87
N GLU A 39 -15.92 -9.60 -2.62
CA GLU A 39 -17.28 -10.11 -2.42
C GLU A 39 -17.62 -10.20 -0.94
N ASP A 40 -16.61 -10.20 -0.09
CA ASP A 40 -16.80 -10.25 1.36
C ASP A 40 -16.51 -8.89 1.97
N THR A 41 -17.40 -8.45 2.85
CA THR A 41 -17.28 -7.14 3.50
C THR A 41 -16.02 -7.04 4.35
N SER A 42 -15.67 -8.13 5.04
CA SER A 42 -14.47 -8.12 5.88
C SER A 42 -13.22 -7.97 5.02
N ALA A 43 -13.16 -8.70 3.90
CA ALA A 43 -12.03 -8.59 2.99
C ALA A 43 -11.94 -7.17 2.42
N ALA A 44 -13.07 -6.59 2.04
CA ALA A 44 -13.09 -5.23 1.52
C ALA A 44 -12.54 -4.24 2.53
N SER A 45 -12.95 -4.37 3.78
CA SER A 45 -12.50 -3.49 4.84
C SER A 45 -11.00 -3.62 5.08
N MET A 46 -10.50 -4.85 5.10
CA MET A 46 -9.07 -5.09 5.28
C MET A 46 -8.26 -4.51 4.14
N MET A 47 -8.72 -4.66 2.92
CA MET A 47 -8.01 -4.11 1.76
C MET A 47 -8.05 -2.59 1.73
N THR A 48 -9.18 -2.00 2.10
CA THR A 48 -9.29 -0.54 2.19
C THR A 48 -8.29 -0.02 3.21
N ASN A 49 -8.22 -0.66 4.36
CA ASN A 49 -7.25 -0.26 5.38
C ASN A 49 -5.82 -0.43 4.89
N ALA A 50 -5.52 -1.53 4.19
CA ALA A 50 -4.19 -1.76 3.65
C ALA A 50 -3.80 -0.67 2.66
N CYS A 51 -4.71 -0.32 1.76
CA CYS A 51 -4.46 0.77 0.82
C CYS A 51 -4.18 2.08 1.55
N HIS A 52 -4.97 2.36 2.58
CA HIS A 52 -4.82 3.59 3.34
C HIS A 52 -3.47 3.64 4.06
N ARG A 53 -3.10 2.53 4.69
CA ARG A 53 -1.84 2.48 5.42
C ARG A 53 -0.62 2.56 4.49
N LEU A 54 -0.74 2.03 3.29
CA LEU A 54 0.39 2.06 2.36
C LEU A 54 0.55 3.41 1.68
N TYR A 55 -0.54 4.11 1.40
CA TYR A 55 -0.47 5.28 0.52
C TYR A 55 -0.91 6.59 1.16
N ILE A 56 -1.65 6.56 2.24
CA ILE A 56 -2.12 7.79 2.88
C ILE A 56 -1.47 7.97 4.23
N ASP A 57 -1.62 7.01 5.12
CA ASP A 57 -1.13 7.10 6.50
C ASP A 57 0.07 6.18 6.64
N ASN A 58 1.17 6.58 5.99
CA ASN A 58 2.35 5.72 5.90
C ASN A 58 3.57 6.27 6.65
N PHE A 59 3.39 7.27 7.46
CA PHE A 59 4.49 7.82 8.24
C PHE A 59 4.97 6.78 9.24
N LEU A 60 6.27 6.51 9.23
CA LEU A 60 6.90 5.52 10.13
C LEU A 60 6.41 4.10 9.93
N LEU A 61 5.87 3.79 8.78
CA LEU A 61 5.45 2.44 8.48
C LEU A 61 6.68 1.55 8.28
N SER A 62 6.79 0.49 9.09
CA SER A 62 7.93 -0.41 9.02
C SER A 62 7.88 -1.27 7.77
N GLN A 63 9.02 -1.87 7.41
CA GLN A 63 9.04 -2.79 6.28
C GLN A 63 8.16 -4.01 6.55
N LYS A 64 8.16 -4.50 7.78
CA LYS A 64 7.30 -5.63 8.14
C LYS A 64 5.82 -5.29 7.92
N ASP A 65 5.43 -4.10 8.30
CA ASP A 65 4.05 -3.67 8.11
C ASP A 65 3.72 -3.48 6.63
N GLN A 66 4.65 -2.91 5.86
CA GLN A 66 4.45 -2.79 4.43
C GLN A 66 4.23 -4.15 3.79
N ASP A 67 5.06 -5.11 4.15
CA ASP A 67 4.94 -6.47 3.61
C ASP A 67 3.63 -7.12 4.02
N TYR A 68 3.20 -6.89 5.25
CA TYR A 68 1.94 -7.40 5.73
C TYR A 68 0.76 -6.84 4.93
N PHE A 69 0.71 -5.53 4.76
CA PHE A 69 -0.40 -4.92 4.02
C PHE A 69 -0.37 -5.31 2.55
N GLN A 70 0.82 -5.44 1.97
CA GLN A 70 0.92 -5.92 0.60
C GLN A 70 0.43 -7.36 0.47
N CYS A 71 0.72 -8.19 1.45
CA CYS A 71 0.25 -9.57 1.50
C CYS A 71 -1.28 -9.61 1.48
N LEU A 72 -1.92 -8.75 2.27
CA LEU A 72 -3.39 -8.67 2.26
C LEU A 72 -3.92 -8.31 0.88
N LEU A 73 -3.28 -7.34 0.23
CA LEU A 73 -3.72 -6.91 -1.09
C LEU A 73 -3.51 -7.97 -2.16
N ASP A 74 -2.51 -8.82 -1.98
CA ASP A 74 -2.22 -9.88 -2.94
C ASP A 74 -3.23 -11.02 -2.86
N TYR A 75 -3.73 -11.31 -1.67
CA TYR A 75 -4.51 -12.54 -1.47
C TYR A 75 -5.97 -12.34 -1.13
N LEU A 76 -6.40 -11.15 -0.72
CA LEU A 76 -7.79 -10.94 -0.35
C LEU A 76 -8.75 -10.70 -1.51
N PRO A 77 -8.33 -10.19 -2.67
CA PRO A 77 -9.32 -9.84 -3.71
C PRO A 77 -10.21 -10.99 -4.17
N ASP A 78 -9.70 -12.21 -4.11
CA ASP A 78 -10.46 -13.37 -4.57
C ASP A 78 -11.20 -14.09 -3.46
N VAL A 79 -11.13 -13.58 -2.25
CA VAL A 79 -11.76 -14.22 -1.10
C VAL A 79 -13.25 -13.92 -1.09
N LYS A 80 -14.07 -14.96 -0.91
CA LYS A 80 -15.52 -14.83 -0.95
C LYS A 80 -16.18 -14.98 0.40
N LYS A 81 -15.47 -15.51 1.39
CA LYS A 81 -16.00 -15.79 2.70
C LYS A 81 -15.19 -15.14 3.78
N ARG A 82 -15.89 -14.65 4.80
CA ARG A 82 -15.23 -14.01 5.93
C ARG A 82 -14.22 -14.92 6.61
N SER A 83 -14.56 -16.20 6.77
CA SER A 83 -13.65 -17.11 7.44
C SER A 83 -12.32 -17.24 6.72
N VAL A 84 -12.36 -17.21 5.40
CA VAL A 84 -11.13 -17.26 4.60
C VAL A 84 -10.38 -15.94 4.70
N ALA A 85 -11.11 -14.81 4.71
CA ALA A 85 -10.47 -13.51 4.87
C ALA A 85 -9.69 -13.44 6.18
N VAL A 86 -10.28 -13.94 7.26
CA VAL A 86 -9.62 -13.96 8.56
C VAL A 86 -8.37 -14.85 8.51
N GLN A 87 -8.46 -16.01 7.86
CA GLN A 87 -7.29 -16.87 7.71
C GLN A 87 -6.16 -16.19 6.94
N VAL A 88 -6.50 -15.50 5.86
CA VAL A 88 -5.50 -14.75 5.10
C VAL A 88 -4.85 -13.69 5.97
N GLN A 89 -5.67 -12.95 6.72
CA GLN A 89 -5.14 -11.92 7.60
C GLN A 89 -4.17 -12.50 8.62
N GLN A 90 -4.57 -13.59 9.28
CA GLN A 90 -3.73 -14.21 10.28
C GLN A 90 -2.44 -14.76 9.67
N THR A 91 -2.54 -15.35 8.50
CA THR A 91 -1.37 -15.90 7.83
C THR A 91 -0.40 -14.80 7.42
N CYS A 92 -0.92 -13.71 6.86
CA CYS A 92 -0.08 -12.58 6.50
C CYS A 92 0.59 -11.98 7.74
N ASP A 93 -0.16 -11.89 8.84
CA ASP A 93 0.39 -11.37 10.09
C ASP A 93 1.52 -12.26 10.61
N GLN A 94 1.30 -13.56 10.63
CA GLN A 94 2.32 -14.50 11.11
C GLN A 94 3.56 -14.47 10.21
N LYS A 95 3.34 -14.39 8.92
CA LYS A 95 4.44 -14.45 7.99
C LYS A 95 5.32 -13.21 8.03
N HIS A 96 4.74 -12.04 8.21
CA HIS A 96 5.47 -10.79 8.05
C HIS A 96 5.68 -10.00 9.33
N ARG A 97 4.86 -10.22 10.35
CA ARG A 97 4.90 -9.39 11.55
C ARG A 97 5.22 -10.15 12.83
N SER A 98 5.35 -11.47 12.75
CA SER A 98 5.66 -12.27 13.93
C SER A 98 7.11 -12.05 14.35
N PHE A 99 7.32 -12.02 15.67
CA PHE A 99 8.68 -11.93 16.21
C PHE A 99 9.48 -13.19 15.96
N PHE A 100 8.81 -14.32 15.76
CA PHE A 100 9.49 -15.60 15.68
C PHE A 100 9.68 -16.11 14.27
N ASN A 101 9.42 -15.28 13.31
CA ASN A 101 9.64 -15.67 11.92
C ASN A 101 11.09 -15.55 11.50
#